data_c722202366c2d3470fe8512460b0e7aa
#
_entry.id   c722202366c2d3470fe8512460b0e7aa
#
_cell.length_a   1.000
_cell.length_b   1.000
_cell.length_c   1.000
_cell.angle_alpha   90.00
_cell.angle_beta   90.00
_cell.angle_gamma   90.00
#
_symmetry.space_group_name_H-M   'P 1'
#
loop_
_entity.id
_entity.type
_entity.pdbx_description
1 polymer ?
#
loop_
_entity_poly.entity_id
_entity_poly.type
_entity_poly.pdbx_seq_one_letter_code
_entity_poly.pdbx_strand_id
1 'polypeptide(L)'
;MNVVREWAYRNLKGDPVIWLVIFLLSLFSIAVVYSATGSLAYKRMDGNTEYYLIKHSLLVLVSLIAVWMAHKIDYRYYAKISRFLLWLSVPLLLFTWLFGTNINEASRWVTIPIINQAFQPSDLAKLALLITLASMLTKRQDDIDDFKKAIIPMLIWIGLICGLIAMTNFSTAILLFFTCMLLLFLGRVPIKYLLLLALIGAMAGGSAILIGQRGPTVLSRVEKFWNNEESFQSQQAYVAIATGGLVGKGPGQSDQGKTCLNQFRRLHSEVVYHHLHFGH
;
A
#
# COMPACT_ATOMS: atom_id res chain seq x y z
N MET A 1 -21.28 -11.58 31.32
CA MET A 1 -19.89 -11.19 30.92
C MET A 1 -18.99 -12.39 30.64
N ASN A 2 -19.31 -13.59 31.12
CA ASN A 2 -18.46 -14.78 30.95
C ASN A 2 -18.59 -15.47 29.59
N VAL A 3 -19.76 -15.48 28.96
CA VAL A 3 -20.01 -16.20 27.69
C VAL A 3 -19.21 -15.63 26.53
N VAL A 4 -19.15 -14.29 26.41
CA VAL A 4 -18.37 -13.62 25.35
C VAL A 4 -16.86 -13.86 25.56
N ARG A 5 -16.41 -13.83 26.82
CA ARG A 5 -15.03 -14.10 27.18
C ARG A 5 -14.62 -15.53 26.88
N GLU A 6 -15.45 -16.50 27.23
CA GLU A 6 -15.21 -17.92 26.92
C GLU A 6 -15.24 -18.21 25.44
N TRP A 7 -16.19 -17.62 24.72
CA TRP A 7 -16.24 -17.72 23.26
C TRP A 7 -14.97 -17.13 22.62
N ALA A 8 -14.52 -15.97 23.07
CA ALA A 8 -13.31 -15.32 22.57
C ALA A 8 -12.07 -16.20 22.84
N TYR A 9 -11.90 -16.73 24.03
CA TYR A 9 -10.78 -17.64 24.35
C TYR A 9 -10.78 -18.93 23.51
N ARG A 10 -11.94 -19.46 23.16
CA ARG A 10 -12.06 -20.68 22.34
C ARG A 10 -11.82 -20.43 20.86
N ASN A 11 -12.23 -19.28 20.32
CA ASN A 11 -12.25 -19.00 18.88
C ASN A 11 -11.17 -18.04 18.40
N LEU A 12 -10.61 -17.20 19.27
CA LEU A 12 -9.56 -16.26 18.96
C LEU A 12 -8.23 -16.77 19.53
N LYS A 13 -7.42 -17.37 18.68
CA LYS A 13 -6.04 -17.73 19.04
C LYS A 13 -5.17 -16.49 18.99
N GLY A 14 -4.25 -16.34 19.93
CA GLY A 14 -3.32 -15.22 20.02
C GLY A 14 -3.67 -14.20 21.10
N ASP A 15 -3.00 -13.06 21.09
CA ASP A 15 -3.17 -12.02 22.09
C ASP A 15 -4.51 -11.28 21.90
N PRO A 16 -5.39 -11.23 22.92
CA PRO A 16 -6.66 -10.52 22.85
C PRO A 16 -6.48 -9.00 22.63
N VAL A 17 -5.34 -8.42 23.02
CA VAL A 17 -5.06 -7.00 22.80
C VAL A 17 -4.94 -6.70 21.29
N ILE A 18 -4.31 -7.59 20.52
CA ILE A 18 -4.21 -7.44 19.07
C ILE A 18 -5.61 -7.44 18.43
N TRP A 19 -6.50 -8.33 18.87
CA TRP A 19 -7.87 -8.38 18.37
C TRP A 19 -8.65 -7.12 18.71
N LEU A 20 -8.49 -6.60 19.93
CA LEU A 20 -9.12 -5.35 20.36
C LEU A 20 -8.63 -4.18 19.47
N VAL A 21 -7.33 -4.08 19.24
CA VAL A 21 -6.75 -3.04 18.39
C VAL A 21 -7.27 -3.13 16.95
N ILE A 22 -7.31 -4.33 16.37
CA ILE A 22 -7.86 -4.53 15.01
C ILE A 22 -9.32 -4.06 14.96
N PHE A 23 -10.13 -4.43 15.95
CA PHE A 23 -11.53 -4.03 15.99
C PHE A 23 -11.70 -2.51 16.13
N LEU A 24 -10.97 -1.87 17.05
CA LEU A 24 -11.01 -0.43 17.24
C LEU A 24 -10.55 0.33 15.99
N LEU A 25 -9.45 -0.10 15.35
CA LEU A 25 -8.97 0.50 14.11
C LEU A 25 -9.97 0.31 12.96
N SER A 26 -10.67 -0.81 12.91
CA SER A 26 -11.72 -1.06 11.92
C SER A 26 -12.91 -0.11 12.08
N LEU A 27 -13.36 0.11 13.32
CA LEU A 27 -14.41 1.08 13.61
C LEU A 27 -13.97 2.51 13.26
N PHE A 28 -12.74 2.86 13.65
CA PHE A 28 -12.18 4.16 13.33
C PHE A 28 -12.05 4.38 11.81
N SER A 29 -11.65 3.34 11.06
CA SER A 29 -11.58 3.37 9.60
C SER A 29 -12.93 3.70 8.96
N ILE A 30 -14.03 3.14 9.45
CA ILE A 30 -15.38 3.42 8.94
C ILE A 30 -15.73 4.91 9.15
N ALA A 31 -15.45 5.45 10.34
CA ALA A 31 -15.70 6.86 10.65
C ALA A 31 -14.86 7.81 9.78
N VAL A 32 -13.56 7.50 9.61
CA VAL A 32 -12.65 8.32 8.79
C VAL A 32 -13.06 8.30 7.31
N VAL A 33 -13.39 7.13 6.77
CA VAL A 33 -13.80 7.01 5.36
C VAL A 33 -15.13 7.74 5.13
N TYR A 34 -16.09 7.64 6.04
CA TYR A 34 -17.32 8.42 5.97
C TYR A 34 -17.04 9.93 5.90
N SER A 35 -16.16 10.40 6.77
CA SER A 35 -15.77 11.83 6.79
C SER A 35 -15.04 12.27 5.51
N ALA A 36 -14.13 11.42 4.99
CA ALA A 36 -13.30 11.75 3.84
C ALA A 36 -14.02 11.62 2.49
N THR A 37 -15.06 10.79 2.39
CA THR A 37 -15.75 10.51 1.12
C THR A 37 -16.81 11.54 0.76
N GLY A 38 -17.16 12.48 1.63
CA GLY A 38 -18.16 13.52 1.35
C GLY A 38 -17.89 14.31 0.07
N SER A 39 -16.63 14.71 -0.18
CA SER A 39 -16.25 15.42 -1.41
C SER A 39 -16.29 14.53 -2.66
N LEU A 40 -15.97 13.24 -2.52
CA LEU A 40 -15.99 12.27 -3.60
C LEU A 40 -17.43 11.88 -4.00
N ALA A 41 -18.30 11.73 -3.00
CA ALA A 41 -19.72 11.45 -3.19
C ALA A 41 -20.41 12.55 -4.01
N TYR A 42 -20.07 13.79 -3.71
CA TYR A 42 -20.61 14.94 -4.44
C TYR A 42 -20.19 14.98 -5.92
N LYS A 43 -18.96 14.46 -6.23
CA LYS A 43 -18.43 14.43 -7.60
C LYS A 43 -18.99 13.30 -8.45
N ARG A 44 -19.31 12.14 -7.86
CA ARG A 44 -19.59 10.91 -8.61
C ARG A 44 -21.01 10.35 -8.43
N MET A 45 -21.70 10.72 -7.37
CA MET A 45 -22.96 10.09 -6.94
C MET A 45 -23.98 11.13 -6.40
N ASP A 46 -23.99 12.34 -6.93
CA ASP A 46 -24.94 13.41 -6.55
C ASP A 46 -25.08 13.64 -5.03
N GLY A 47 -23.98 13.42 -4.29
CA GLY A 47 -23.95 13.62 -2.86
C GLY A 47 -24.28 12.39 -2.00
N ASN A 48 -24.49 11.21 -2.60
CA ASN A 48 -24.82 9.99 -1.87
C ASN A 48 -23.60 9.42 -1.11
N THR A 49 -23.35 9.92 0.09
CA THR A 49 -22.27 9.48 0.97
C THR A 49 -22.56 8.10 1.58
N GLU A 50 -23.86 7.75 1.71
CA GLU A 50 -24.27 6.47 2.31
C GLU A 50 -23.81 5.27 1.48
N TYR A 51 -23.80 5.39 0.16
CA TYR A 51 -23.28 4.35 -0.73
C TYR A 51 -21.83 3.97 -0.40
N TYR A 52 -20.96 4.97 -0.20
CA TYR A 52 -19.56 4.74 0.15
C TYR A 52 -19.40 4.16 1.55
N LEU A 53 -20.23 4.61 2.50
CA LEU A 53 -20.25 4.08 3.86
C LEU A 53 -20.61 2.60 3.88
N ILE A 54 -21.70 2.22 3.21
CA ILE A 54 -22.16 0.82 3.14
C ILE A 54 -21.11 -0.05 2.43
N LYS A 55 -20.60 0.41 1.29
CA LYS A 55 -19.56 -0.30 0.54
C LYS A 55 -18.30 -0.53 1.37
N HIS A 56 -17.82 0.50 2.08
CA HIS A 56 -16.63 0.38 2.93
C HIS A 56 -16.87 -0.52 4.14
N SER A 57 -18.01 -0.37 4.80
CA SER A 57 -18.38 -1.21 5.96
C SER A 57 -18.48 -2.70 5.57
N LEU A 58 -19.04 -2.99 4.40
CA LEU A 58 -19.08 -4.36 3.86
C LEU A 58 -17.66 -4.91 3.60
N LEU A 59 -16.77 -4.10 3.02
CA LEU A 59 -15.39 -4.50 2.78
C LEU A 59 -14.64 -4.75 4.09
N VAL A 60 -14.84 -3.91 5.11
CA VAL A 60 -14.27 -4.09 6.45
C VAL A 60 -14.79 -5.39 7.08
N LEU A 61 -16.08 -5.67 6.97
CA LEU A 61 -16.66 -6.93 7.47
C LEU A 61 -16.02 -8.15 6.79
N VAL A 62 -15.93 -8.14 5.45
CA VAL A 62 -15.28 -9.22 4.69
C VAL A 62 -13.81 -9.36 5.08
N SER A 63 -13.10 -8.25 5.28
CA SER A 63 -11.70 -8.26 5.72
C SER A 63 -11.54 -8.85 7.12
N LEU A 64 -12.42 -8.52 8.07
CA LEU A 64 -12.40 -9.10 9.42
C LEU A 64 -12.67 -10.60 9.40
N ILE A 65 -13.61 -11.07 8.56
CA ILE A 65 -13.86 -12.50 8.35
C ILE A 65 -12.61 -13.18 7.76
N ALA A 66 -11.97 -12.56 6.76
CA ALA A 66 -10.75 -13.09 6.15
C ALA A 66 -9.61 -13.19 7.17
N VAL A 67 -9.40 -12.17 8.02
CA VAL A 67 -8.41 -12.18 9.11
C VAL A 67 -8.74 -13.30 10.10
N TRP A 68 -10.03 -13.45 10.48
CA TRP A 68 -10.46 -14.52 11.38
C TRP A 68 -10.30 -15.93 10.79
N MET A 69 -10.48 -16.09 9.48
CA MET A 69 -10.17 -17.36 8.80
C MET A 69 -8.67 -17.60 8.73
N ALA A 70 -7.90 -16.57 8.35
CA ALA A 70 -6.47 -16.65 8.19
C ALA A 70 -5.75 -17.03 9.49
N HIS A 71 -6.12 -16.46 10.65
CA HIS A 71 -5.44 -16.74 11.91
C HIS A 71 -5.60 -18.20 12.38
N LYS A 72 -6.59 -18.95 11.87
CA LYS A 72 -6.77 -20.37 12.18
C LYS A 72 -5.82 -21.29 11.41
N ILE A 73 -5.26 -20.81 10.30
CA ILE A 73 -4.39 -21.58 9.44
C ILE A 73 -2.99 -21.63 10.06
N ASP A 74 -2.39 -22.82 10.12
CA ASP A 74 -1.02 -23.00 10.59
C ASP A 74 -0.03 -22.28 9.68
N TYR A 75 0.96 -21.58 10.26
CA TYR A 75 1.98 -20.82 9.52
C TYR A 75 2.78 -21.67 8.50
N ARG A 76 2.84 -22.99 8.70
CA ARG A 76 3.50 -23.94 7.78
C ARG A 76 2.84 -23.96 6.40
N TYR A 77 1.51 -23.78 6.36
CA TYR A 77 0.80 -23.68 5.08
C TYR A 77 1.12 -22.38 4.35
N TYR A 78 1.27 -21.28 5.09
CA TYR A 78 1.69 -20.01 4.50
C TYR A 78 3.03 -20.12 3.78
N ALA A 79 4.00 -20.86 4.33
CA ALA A 79 5.29 -21.07 3.69
C ALA A 79 5.21 -21.88 2.38
N LYS A 80 4.19 -22.74 2.22
CA LYS A 80 3.96 -23.47 0.96
C LYS A 80 3.24 -22.59 -0.06
N ILE A 81 2.16 -21.93 0.39
CA ILE A 81 1.33 -21.07 -0.46
C ILE A 81 2.13 -19.85 -0.94
N SER A 82 2.98 -19.26 -0.10
CA SER A 82 3.76 -18.07 -0.48
C SER A 82 4.70 -18.33 -1.65
N ARG A 83 5.30 -19.50 -1.75
CA ARG A 83 6.14 -19.86 -2.90
C ARG A 83 5.34 -19.91 -4.20
N PHE A 84 4.14 -20.50 -4.17
CA PHE A 84 3.25 -20.50 -5.32
C PHE A 84 2.81 -19.08 -5.68
N LEU A 85 2.40 -18.28 -4.68
CA LEU A 85 2.00 -16.89 -4.88
C LEU A 85 3.14 -16.02 -5.38
N LEU A 86 4.39 -16.29 -4.96
CA LEU A 86 5.57 -15.59 -5.44
C LEU A 86 5.80 -15.83 -6.93
N TRP A 87 5.69 -17.08 -7.40
CA TRP A 87 5.75 -17.40 -8.82
C TRP A 87 4.60 -16.77 -9.60
N LEU A 88 3.40 -16.80 -9.05
CA LEU A 88 2.22 -16.18 -9.66
C LEU A 88 2.33 -14.65 -9.73
N SER A 89 3.02 -14.04 -8.77
CA SER A 89 3.18 -12.58 -8.73
C SER A 89 4.05 -12.03 -9.86
N VAL A 90 4.99 -12.82 -10.39
CA VAL A 90 5.86 -12.39 -11.51
C VAL A 90 5.03 -12.09 -12.76
N PRO A 91 4.23 -13.00 -13.33
CA PRO A 91 3.40 -12.67 -14.48
C PRO A 91 2.32 -11.60 -14.17
N LEU A 92 1.78 -11.55 -12.95
CA LEU A 92 0.83 -10.52 -12.56
C LEU A 92 1.46 -9.12 -12.53
N LEU A 93 2.69 -8.99 -12.06
CA LEU A 93 3.42 -7.72 -12.07
C LEU A 93 3.78 -7.30 -13.50
N LEU A 94 4.21 -8.23 -14.34
CA LEU A 94 4.45 -7.97 -15.76
C LEU A 94 3.16 -7.54 -16.48
N PHE A 95 2.06 -8.23 -16.23
CA PHE A 95 0.75 -7.86 -16.76
C PHE A 95 0.34 -6.46 -16.33
N THR A 96 0.54 -6.12 -15.06
CA THR A 96 0.21 -4.79 -14.54
C THR A 96 1.07 -3.70 -15.18
N TRP A 97 2.33 -3.99 -15.45
CA TRP A 97 3.23 -3.05 -16.13
C TRP A 97 2.81 -2.79 -17.58
N LEU A 98 2.38 -3.85 -18.30
CA LEU A 98 2.00 -3.76 -19.72
C LEU A 98 0.57 -3.25 -19.92
N PHE A 99 -0.38 -3.68 -19.08
CA PHE A 99 -1.83 -3.49 -19.27
C PHE A 99 -2.52 -2.81 -18.10
N GLY A 100 -1.79 -2.38 -17.07
CA GLY A 100 -2.38 -1.78 -15.89
C GLY A 100 -3.13 -0.49 -16.18
N THR A 101 -4.26 -0.29 -15.49
CA THR A 101 -5.03 0.95 -15.57
C THR A 101 -4.28 2.10 -14.90
N ASN A 102 -4.15 3.22 -15.60
CA ASN A 102 -3.52 4.43 -15.09
C ASN A 102 -4.47 5.16 -14.14
N ILE A 103 -4.37 4.84 -12.85
CA ILE A 103 -5.02 5.61 -11.79
C ILE A 103 -3.95 6.52 -11.17
N ASN A 104 -4.14 7.84 -11.25
CA ASN A 104 -3.19 8.86 -10.79
C ASN A 104 -1.80 8.74 -11.46
N GLU A 105 -1.77 8.66 -12.78
CA GLU A 105 -0.54 8.60 -13.62
C GLU A 105 0.37 7.39 -13.36
N ALA A 106 -0.17 6.33 -12.77
CA ALA A 106 0.58 5.11 -12.50
C ALA A 106 -0.25 3.86 -12.80
N SER A 107 0.24 3.03 -13.72
CA SER A 107 -0.31 1.70 -14.01
C SER A 107 0.03 0.72 -12.89
N ARG A 108 -0.71 0.80 -11.77
CA ARG A 108 -0.45 -0.01 -10.56
C ARG A 108 -1.59 -0.94 -10.23
N TRP A 109 -2.75 -0.72 -10.84
CA TRP A 109 -4.00 -1.34 -10.46
C TRP A 109 -4.54 -2.20 -11.58
N VAL A 110 -5.06 -3.34 -11.23
CA VAL A 110 -5.87 -4.20 -12.11
C VAL A 110 -7.30 -4.13 -11.61
N THR A 111 -8.20 -3.61 -12.43
CA THR A 111 -9.62 -3.56 -12.08
C THR A 111 -10.26 -4.90 -12.42
N ILE A 112 -10.86 -5.54 -11.42
CA ILE A 112 -11.64 -6.77 -11.63
C ILE A 112 -13.04 -6.35 -12.08
N PRO A 113 -13.42 -6.60 -13.35
CA PRO A 113 -14.66 -6.04 -13.92
C PRO A 113 -15.93 -6.55 -13.22
N ILE A 114 -15.91 -7.77 -12.66
CA ILE A 114 -17.07 -8.39 -12.01
C ILE A 114 -17.44 -7.68 -10.70
N ILE A 115 -16.45 -7.25 -9.91
CA ILE A 115 -16.68 -6.68 -8.57
C ILE A 115 -16.45 -5.17 -8.58
N ASN A 116 -15.94 -4.62 -9.69
CA ASN A 116 -15.56 -3.22 -9.85
C ASN A 116 -14.61 -2.75 -8.72
N GLN A 117 -13.68 -3.64 -8.35
CA GLN A 117 -12.65 -3.39 -7.34
C GLN A 117 -11.28 -3.36 -8.00
N ALA A 118 -10.48 -2.37 -7.62
CA ALA A 118 -9.09 -2.28 -8.03
C ALA A 118 -8.22 -3.15 -7.10
N PHE A 119 -7.50 -4.09 -7.69
CA PHE A 119 -6.53 -4.94 -7.02
C PHE A 119 -5.11 -4.49 -7.39
N GLN A 120 -4.23 -4.44 -6.40
CA GLN A 120 -2.82 -4.09 -6.62
C GLN A 120 -1.94 -5.34 -6.51
N PRO A 121 -1.44 -5.91 -7.63
CA PRO A 121 -0.62 -7.11 -7.61
C PRO A 121 0.66 -7.01 -6.78
N SER A 122 1.23 -5.81 -6.64
CA SER A 122 2.40 -5.61 -5.80
C SER A 122 2.16 -5.87 -4.32
N ASP A 123 0.92 -5.76 -3.81
CA ASP A 123 0.62 -6.08 -2.41
C ASP A 123 0.72 -7.58 -2.16
N LEU A 124 0.20 -8.39 -3.09
CA LEU A 124 0.36 -9.84 -3.05
C LEU A 124 1.84 -10.23 -3.15
N ALA A 125 2.57 -9.63 -4.09
CA ALA A 125 3.99 -9.91 -4.30
C ALA A 125 4.85 -9.60 -3.06
N LYS A 126 4.58 -8.48 -2.37
CA LYS A 126 5.27 -8.11 -1.12
C LYS A 126 5.09 -9.17 -0.04
N LEU A 127 3.85 -9.58 0.22
CA LEU A 127 3.55 -10.61 1.22
C LEU A 127 4.19 -11.94 0.85
N ALA A 128 4.03 -12.37 -0.40
CA ALA A 128 4.59 -13.62 -0.88
C ALA A 128 6.13 -13.64 -0.78
N LEU A 129 6.80 -12.53 -1.12
CA LEU A 129 8.25 -12.41 -1.01
C LEU A 129 8.71 -12.52 0.45
N LEU A 130 8.13 -11.72 1.36
CA LEU A 130 8.55 -11.68 2.77
C LEU A 130 8.36 -13.04 3.45
N ILE A 131 7.22 -13.70 3.25
CA ILE A 131 6.96 -15.03 3.82
C ILE A 131 7.91 -16.07 3.22
N THR A 132 8.17 -16.00 1.91
CA THR A 132 9.10 -16.93 1.24
C THR A 132 10.53 -16.72 1.75
N LEU A 133 11.00 -15.47 1.88
CA LEU A 133 12.32 -15.16 2.42
C LEU A 133 12.46 -15.66 3.86
N ALA A 134 11.47 -15.41 4.72
CA ALA A 134 11.46 -15.92 6.11
C ALA A 134 11.56 -17.46 6.13
N SER A 135 10.80 -18.15 5.26
CA SER A 135 10.86 -19.60 5.13
C SER A 135 12.22 -20.09 4.59
N MET A 136 12.84 -19.36 3.67
CA MET A 136 14.17 -19.69 3.13
C MET A 136 15.26 -19.50 4.18
N LEU A 137 15.21 -18.41 4.95
CA LEU A 137 16.11 -18.14 6.06
C LEU A 137 16.07 -19.26 7.10
N THR A 138 14.87 -19.63 7.56
CA THR A 138 14.70 -20.71 8.55
C THR A 138 15.26 -22.05 8.05
N LYS A 139 15.03 -22.37 6.77
CA LYS A 139 15.48 -23.66 6.21
C LYS A 139 16.97 -23.74 5.93
N ARG A 140 17.63 -22.61 5.79
CA ARG A 140 19.06 -22.52 5.44
C ARG A 140 19.88 -21.88 6.53
N GLN A 141 19.38 -21.91 7.76
CA GLN A 141 20.04 -21.29 8.90
C GLN A 141 21.44 -21.89 9.15
N ASP A 142 21.59 -23.20 8.93
CA ASP A 142 22.87 -23.90 9.12
C ASP A 142 23.89 -23.59 8.02
N ASP A 143 23.40 -23.25 6.81
CA ASP A 143 24.23 -22.91 5.64
C ASP A 143 24.26 -21.41 5.37
N ILE A 144 23.90 -20.55 6.34
CA ILE A 144 23.68 -19.10 6.12
C ILE A 144 24.96 -18.37 5.68
N ASP A 145 26.13 -18.92 6.00
CA ASP A 145 27.43 -18.39 5.60
C ASP A 145 27.81 -18.77 4.16
N ASP A 146 27.14 -19.78 3.57
CA ASP A 146 27.38 -20.20 2.19
C ASP A 146 26.66 -19.26 1.22
N PHE A 147 27.46 -18.41 0.55
CA PHE A 147 26.92 -17.42 -0.40
C PHE A 147 26.13 -18.08 -1.53
N LYS A 148 26.59 -19.19 -2.09
CA LYS A 148 25.96 -19.83 -3.25
C LYS A 148 24.66 -20.55 -2.88
N LYS A 149 24.66 -21.27 -1.76
CA LYS A 149 23.52 -22.10 -1.37
C LYS A 149 22.40 -21.30 -0.69
N ALA A 150 22.75 -20.35 0.18
CA ALA A 150 21.76 -19.63 0.95
C ALA A 150 21.45 -18.24 0.35
N ILE A 151 22.47 -17.44 0.06
CA ILE A 151 22.29 -16.02 -0.22
C ILE A 151 21.82 -15.76 -1.65
N ILE A 152 22.47 -16.35 -2.67
CA ILE A 152 22.11 -16.11 -4.08
C ILE A 152 20.63 -16.32 -4.37
N PRO A 153 19.98 -17.43 -3.96
CA PRO A 153 18.55 -17.61 -4.26
C PRO A 153 17.64 -16.56 -3.62
N MET A 154 18.02 -16.02 -2.45
CA MET A 154 17.28 -14.93 -1.79
C MET A 154 17.47 -13.63 -2.55
N LEU A 155 18.70 -13.30 -2.98
CA LEU A 155 19.02 -12.11 -3.75
C LEU A 155 18.29 -12.08 -5.10
N ILE A 156 18.20 -13.23 -5.79
CA ILE A 156 17.49 -13.34 -7.06
C ILE A 156 16.01 -12.95 -6.88
N TRP A 157 15.34 -13.48 -5.86
CA TRP A 157 13.94 -13.15 -5.62
C TRP A 157 13.74 -11.71 -5.21
N ILE A 158 14.61 -11.17 -4.34
CA ILE A 158 14.56 -9.76 -3.95
C ILE A 158 14.75 -8.87 -5.18
N GLY A 159 15.78 -9.11 -5.98
CA GLY A 159 16.07 -8.34 -7.17
C GLY A 159 14.95 -8.40 -8.22
N LEU A 160 14.42 -9.60 -8.49
CA LEU A 160 13.34 -9.80 -9.45
C LEU A 160 12.07 -9.06 -9.03
N ILE A 161 11.60 -9.27 -7.81
CA ILE A 161 10.33 -8.68 -7.35
C ILE A 161 10.47 -7.17 -7.12
N CYS A 162 11.54 -6.72 -6.46
CA CYS A 162 11.77 -5.28 -6.28
C CYS A 162 11.99 -4.57 -7.62
N GLY A 163 12.67 -5.19 -8.58
CA GLY A 163 12.85 -4.65 -9.93
C GLY A 163 11.54 -4.50 -10.68
N LEU A 164 10.68 -5.53 -10.69
CA LEU A 164 9.37 -5.45 -11.33
C LEU A 164 8.45 -4.41 -10.68
N ILE A 165 8.46 -4.30 -9.34
CA ILE A 165 7.70 -3.28 -8.63
C ILE A 165 8.25 -1.88 -8.92
N ALA A 166 9.57 -1.71 -9.06
CA ALA A 166 10.20 -0.43 -9.33
C ALA A 166 9.72 0.18 -10.66
N MET A 167 9.44 -0.64 -11.67
CA MET A 167 8.90 -0.19 -12.96
C MET A 167 7.55 0.52 -12.82
N THR A 168 6.73 0.09 -11.85
CA THR A 168 5.39 0.67 -11.62
C THR A 168 5.36 1.60 -10.42
N ASN A 169 6.13 1.34 -9.37
CA ASN A 169 6.13 2.08 -8.11
C ASN A 169 7.48 2.06 -7.40
N PHE A 170 8.34 3.01 -7.75
CA PHE A 170 9.70 3.10 -7.24
C PHE A 170 9.77 3.24 -5.71
N SER A 171 8.90 4.08 -5.11
CA SER A 171 8.87 4.25 -3.65
C SER A 171 8.51 2.97 -2.91
N THR A 172 7.55 2.19 -3.43
CA THR A 172 7.17 0.90 -2.84
C THR A 172 8.29 -0.13 -2.98
N ALA A 173 9.02 -0.12 -4.10
CA ALA A 173 10.15 -1.01 -4.30
C ALA A 173 11.29 -0.73 -3.31
N ILE A 174 11.61 0.54 -3.05
CA ILE A 174 12.61 0.94 -2.04
C ILE A 174 12.19 0.46 -0.65
N LEU A 175 10.95 0.74 -0.24
CA LEU A 175 10.45 0.31 1.07
C LEU A 175 10.50 -1.23 1.22
N LEU A 176 10.10 -1.97 0.20
CA LEU A 176 10.19 -3.42 0.19
C LEU A 176 11.64 -3.90 0.28
N PHE A 177 12.55 -3.28 -0.46
CA PHE A 177 13.97 -3.59 -0.41
C PHE A 177 14.55 -3.42 0.99
N PHE A 178 14.27 -2.28 1.65
CA PHE A 178 14.69 -2.07 3.03
C PHE A 178 14.06 -3.06 4.01
N THR A 179 12.80 -3.43 3.81
CA THR A 179 12.14 -4.45 4.62
C THR A 179 12.81 -5.82 4.43
N CYS A 180 13.18 -6.18 3.20
CA CYS A 180 13.94 -7.41 2.92
C CYS A 180 15.32 -7.37 3.57
N MET A 181 16.04 -6.24 3.50
CA MET A 181 17.32 -6.04 4.16
C MET A 181 17.22 -6.25 5.68
N LEU A 182 16.19 -5.65 6.31
CA LEU A 182 15.93 -5.83 7.73
C LEU A 182 15.64 -7.29 8.08
N LEU A 183 14.83 -7.98 7.26
CA LEU A 183 14.52 -9.39 7.44
C LEU A 183 15.77 -10.28 7.34
N LEU A 184 16.64 -10.02 6.36
CA LEU A 184 17.92 -10.72 6.21
C LEU A 184 18.86 -10.47 7.41
N PHE A 185 18.90 -9.23 7.90
CA PHE A 185 19.67 -8.86 9.09
C PHE A 185 19.19 -9.61 10.33
N LEU A 186 17.86 -9.64 10.56
CA LEU A 186 17.25 -10.42 11.65
C LEU A 186 17.49 -11.93 11.48
N GLY A 187 17.59 -12.40 10.24
CA GLY A 187 17.92 -13.78 9.88
C GLY A 187 19.40 -14.15 10.04
N ARG A 188 20.21 -13.26 10.64
CA ARG A 188 21.66 -13.46 10.89
C ARG A 188 22.51 -13.64 9.62
N VAL A 189 22.06 -13.09 8.50
CA VAL A 189 22.90 -13.05 7.29
C VAL A 189 24.14 -12.21 7.55
N PRO A 190 25.35 -12.65 7.18
CA PRO A 190 26.58 -11.88 7.41
C PRO A 190 26.53 -10.48 6.80
N ILE A 191 26.95 -9.48 7.56
CA ILE A 191 26.83 -8.05 7.19
C ILE A 191 27.52 -7.75 5.85
N LYS A 192 28.60 -8.46 5.51
CA LYS A 192 29.28 -8.32 4.21
C LYS A 192 28.35 -8.52 3.01
N TYR A 193 27.40 -9.45 3.10
CA TYR A 193 26.41 -9.71 2.02
C TYR A 193 25.29 -8.68 2.02
N LEU A 194 24.93 -8.16 3.19
CA LEU A 194 23.98 -7.06 3.29
C LEU A 194 24.55 -5.77 2.67
N LEU A 195 25.81 -5.45 2.94
CA LEU A 195 26.50 -4.31 2.32
C LEU A 195 26.61 -4.48 0.80
N LEU A 196 26.93 -5.69 0.32
CA LEU A 196 26.94 -5.99 -1.10
C LEU A 196 25.57 -5.78 -1.74
N LEU A 197 24.50 -6.28 -1.09
CA LEU A 197 23.13 -6.10 -1.56
C LEU A 197 22.72 -4.63 -1.56
N ALA A 198 23.10 -3.86 -0.52
CA ALA A 198 22.85 -2.43 -0.45
C ALA A 198 23.55 -1.68 -1.58
N LEU A 199 24.81 -2.03 -1.90
CA LEU A 199 25.56 -1.44 -3.01
C LEU A 199 24.88 -1.75 -4.35
N ILE A 200 24.52 -3.01 -4.60
CA ILE A 200 23.80 -3.41 -5.83
C ILE A 200 22.46 -2.68 -5.92
N GLY A 201 21.71 -2.61 -4.83
CA GLY A 201 20.44 -1.90 -4.78
C GLY A 201 20.58 -0.39 -5.05
N ALA A 202 21.62 0.24 -4.51
CA ALA A 202 21.90 1.65 -4.76
C ALA A 202 22.30 1.91 -6.24
N MET A 203 23.12 1.04 -6.82
CA MET A 203 23.49 1.13 -8.24
C MET A 203 22.28 0.90 -9.15
N ALA A 204 21.48 -0.12 -8.89
CA ALA A 204 20.27 -0.43 -9.65
C ALA A 204 19.21 0.68 -9.50
N GLY A 205 19.01 1.20 -8.30
CA GLY A 205 18.11 2.32 -8.03
C GLY A 205 18.58 3.61 -8.69
N GLY A 206 19.87 3.92 -8.60
CA GLY A 206 20.47 5.08 -9.26
C GLY A 206 20.36 5.02 -10.78
N SER A 207 20.67 3.87 -11.40
CA SER A 207 20.52 3.69 -12.84
C SER A 207 19.04 3.77 -13.28
N ALA A 208 18.11 3.25 -12.49
CA ALA A 208 16.68 3.35 -12.78
C ALA A 208 16.17 4.80 -12.72
N ILE A 209 16.74 5.64 -11.86
CA ILE A 209 16.44 7.09 -11.83
C ILE A 209 17.01 7.79 -13.05
N LEU A 210 18.25 7.48 -13.46
CA LEU A 210 18.90 8.14 -14.58
C LEU A 210 18.32 7.77 -15.95
N ILE A 211 17.96 6.49 -16.15
CA ILE A 211 17.50 5.94 -17.43
C ILE A 211 15.96 5.82 -17.47
N GLY A 212 15.31 5.72 -16.31
CA GLY A 212 13.87 5.45 -16.20
C GLY A 212 13.00 6.66 -16.55
N GLN A 213 11.85 6.41 -17.16
CA GLN A 213 10.84 7.43 -17.47
C GLN A 213 10.35 8.22 -16.24
N ARG A 214 10.59 7.73 -15.02
CA ARG A 214 10.23 8.36 -13.75
C ARG A 214 11.35 9.12 -13.06
N GLY A 215 12.53 9.14 -13.66
CA GLY A 215 13.67 9.90 -13.15
C GLY A 215 13.32 11.38 -12.89
N PRO A 216 12.71 12.09 -13.83
CA PRO A 216 12.29 13.49 -13.62
C PRO A 216 11.35 13.66 -12.43
N THR A 217 10.41 12.72 -12.21
CA THR A 217 9.48 12.75 -11.08
C THR A 217 10.19 12.55 -9.73
N VAL A 218 11.19 11.68 -9.68
CA VAL A 218 11.99 11.45 -8.45
C VAL A 218 12.85 12.66 -8.16
N LEU A 219 13.56 13.18 -9.18
CA LEU A 219 14.42 14.35 -9.04
C LEU A 219 13.62 15.59 -8.62
N SER A 220 12.47 15.85 -9.24
CA SER A 220 11.61 16.99 -8.86
C SER A 220 11.08 16.88 -7.41
N ARG A 221 10.84 15.67 -6.89
CA ARG A 221 10.46 15.47 -5.48
C ARG A 221 11.62 15.74 -4.53
N VAL A 222 12.84 15.32 -4.89
CA VAL A 222 14.06 15.60 -4.12
C VAL A 222 14.34 17.10 -4.10
N GLU A 223 14.24 17.76 -5.26
CA GLU A 223 14.42 19.20 -5.39
C GLU A 223 13.40 19.99 -4.56
N LYS A 224 12.12 19.64 -4.66
CA LYS A 224 11.06 20.25 -3.85
C LYS A 224 11.29 20.05 -2.34
N PHE A 225 11.74 18.86 -1.97
CA PHE A 225 12.08 18.59 -0.57
C PHE A 225 13.27 19.44 -0.11
N TRP A 226 14.30 19.59 -0.95
CA TRP A 226 15.48 20.40 -0.63
C TRP A 226 15.17 21.88 -0.55
N ASN A 227 14.31 22.36 -1.44
CA ASN A 227 13.88 23.77 -1.52
C ASN A 227 12.76 24.09 -0.48
N ASN A 228 12.35 23.15 0.36
CA ASN A 228 11.20 23.27 1.26
C ASN A 228 9.90 23.68 0.54
N GLU A 229 9.76 23.29 -0.72
CA GLU A 229 8.51 23.49 -1.46
C GLU A 229 7.47 22.46 -1.03
N GLU A 230 6.48 22.92 -0.29
CA GLU A 230 5.39 22.06 0.18
C GLU A 230 4.41 21.77 -0.94
N SER A 231 3.99 20.51 -1.05
CA SER A 231 2.90 20.15 -1.95
C SER A 231 1.57 20.74 -1.43
N PHE A 232 0.65 21.06 -2.32
CA PHE A 232 -0.69 21.49 -1.95
C PHE A 232 -1.37 20.55 -0.94
N GLN A 233 -1.15 19.25 -1.09
CA GLN A 233 -1.70 18.25 -0.16
C GLN A 233 -1.08 18.37 1.24
N SER A 234 0.23 18.64 1.35
CA SER A 234 0.90 18.85 2.63
C SER A 234 0.38 20.11 3.33
N GLN A 235 0.27 21.21 2.59
CA GLN A 235 -0.26 22.48 3.11
C GLN A 235 -1.70 22.30 3.65
N GLN A 236 -2.57 21.63 2.91
CA GLN A 236 -3.94 21.36 3.35
C GLN A 236 -3.97 20.43 4.57
N ALA A 237 -3.04 19.47 4.67
CA ALA A 237 -2.92 18.61 5.84
C ALA A 237 -2.48 19.41 7.08
N TYR A 238 -1.52 20.32 6.97
CA TYR A 238 -1.11 21.20 8.08
C TYR A 238 -2.24 22.10 8.54
N VAL A 239 -2.98 22.72 7.62
CA VAL A 239 -4.15 23.53 7.95
C VAL A 239 -5.22 22.67 8.65
N ALA A 240 -5.46 21.44 8.18
CA ALA A 240 -6.42 20.53 8.80
C ALA A 240 -6.03 20.18 10.24
N ILE A 241 -4.73 19.87 10.48
CA ILE A 241 -4.20 19.55 11.81
C ILE A 241 -4.28 20.79 12.72
N ALA A 242 -3.82 21.94 12.24
CA ALA A 242 -3.80 23.18 13.03
C ALA A 242 -5.21 23.63 13.43
N THR A 243 -6.20 23.49 12.53
CA THR A 243 -7.58 23.90 12.79
C THR A 243 -8.43 22.86 13.49
N GLY A 244 -7.99 21.59 13.49
CA GLY A 244 -8.72 20.47 14.10
C GLY A 244 -8.54 20.36 15.61
N GLY A 245 -7.42 20.83 16.16
CA GLY A 245 -7.08 20.64 17.57
C GLY A 245 -6.94 19.16 17.95
N LEU A 246 -7.01 18.85 19.25
CA LEU A 246 -6.83 17.48 19.75
C LEU A 246 -8.01 16.54 19.45
N VAL A 247 -9.23 17.06 19.39
CA VAL A 247 -10.45 16.25 19.25
C VAL A 247 -10.95 16.24 17.79
N GLY A 248 -10.48 17.17 16.96
CA GLY A 248 -10.96 17.35 15.59
C GLY A 248 -12.31 18.10 15.54
N LYS A 249 -12.75 18.44 14.32
CA LYS A 249 -14.03 19.15 14.06
C LYS A 249 -15.23 18.20 13.92
N GLY A 250 -15.01 16.90 14.05
CA GLY A 250 -16.02 15.87 13.87
C GLY A 250 -16.15 15.33 12.43
N PRO A 251 -16.84 14.19 12.26
CA PRO A 251 -16.99 13.56 10.95
C PRO A 251 -17.74 14.45 9.96
N GLY A 252 -17.22 14.59 8.74
CA GLY A 252 -17.86 15.37 7.67
C GLY A 252 -17.75 16.90 7.79
N GLN A 253 -17.15 17.44 8.86
CA GLN A 253 -17.06 18.89 9.09
C GLN A 253 -15.70 19.50 8.70
N SER A 254 -14.92 18.82 7.88
CA SER A 254 -13.63 19.31 7.39
C SER A 254 -13.83 20.50 6.44
N ASP A 255 -13.27 21.64 6.79
CA ASP A 255 -13.29 22.84 5.94
C ASP A 255 -12.45 22.64 4.67
N GLN A 256 -11.39 21.84 4.73
CA GLN A 256 -10.58 21.48 3.57
C GLN A 256 -11.36 20.65 2.55
N GLY A 257 -12.25 19.77 2.98
CA GLY A 257 -13.18 19.07 2.10
C GLY A 257 -14.10 20.03 1.36
N LYS A 258 -14.61 21.06 2.03
CA LYS A 258 -15.45 22.12 1.46
C LYS A 258 -14.66 23.04 0.52
N THR A 259 -13.42 23.37 0.86
CA THR A 259 -12.55 24.22 0.04
C THR A 259 -12.16 23.51 -1.26
N CYS A 260 -11.80 22.23 -1.21
CA CYS A 260 -11.59 21.42 -2.41
C CYS A 260 -12.84 21.34 -3.29
N LEU A 261 -14.03 21.22 -2.71
CA LEU A 261 -15.29 21.20 -3.44
C LEU A 261 -15.54 22.54 -4.14
N ASN A 262 -15.33 23.67 -3.44
CA ASN A 262 -15.55 25.00 -4.01
C ASN A 262 -14.56 25.34 -5.11
N GLN A 263 -13.30 24.96 -4.96
CA GLN A 263 -12.28 25.14 -6.00
C GLN A 263 -12.60 24.30 -7.24
N PHE A 264 -13.13 23.09 -7.06
CA PHE A 264 -13.55 22.24 -8.18
C PHE A 264 -14.80 22.77 -8.88
N ARG A 265 -15.76 23.34 -8.13
CA ARG A 265 -16.92 24.01 -8.72
C ARG A 265 -16.52 25.19 -9.59
N ARG A 266 -15.57 26.02 -9.11
CA ARG A 266 -15.04 27.16 -9.90
C ARG A 266 -14.37 26.68 -11.19
N LEU A 267 -13.46 25.72 -11.10
CA LEU A 267 -12.79 25.16 -12.28
C LEU A 267 -13.80 24.54 -13.27
N HIS A 268 -14.80 23.83 -12.78
CA HIS A 268 -15.83 23.24 -13.67
C HIS A 268 -16.72 24.30 -14.30
N SER A 269 -17.06 25.36 -13.59
CA SER A 269 -17.81 26.49 -14.17
C SER A 269 -16.98 27.25 -15.20
N GLU A 270 -15.69 27.49 -14.94
CA GLU A 270 -14.79 28.15 -15.90
C GLU A 270 -14.59 27.32 -17.17
N VAL A 271 -14.40 26.00 -17.06
CA VAL A 271 -14.29 25.10 -18.23
C VAL A 271 -15.59 25.05 -19.04
N VAL A 272 -16.75 25.01 -18.37
CA VAL A 272 -18.06 25.04 -19.05
C VAL A 272 -18.30 26.40 -19.70
N TYR A 273 -17.92 27.52 -19.07
CA TYR A 273 -18.00 28.86 -19.66
C TYR A 273 -17.07 29.01 -20.89
N HIS A 274 -15.85 28.46 -20.81
CA HIS A 274 -14.90 28.50 -21.94
C HIS A 274 -15.38 27.68 -23.14
N HIS A 275 -16.00 26.52 -22.91
CA HIS A 275 -16.55 25.69 -24.01
C HIS A 275 -17.84 26.28 -24.62
N LEU A 276 -18.60 27.06 -23.88
CA LEU A 276 -19.83 27.70 -24.40
C LEU A 276 -19.57 29.03 -25.12
N HIS A 277 -18.44 29.70 -24.87
CA HIS A 277 -18.14 30.99 -25.48
C HIS A 277 -17.10 30.99 -26.59
N PHE A 278 -16.34 29.89 -26.79
CA PHE A 278 -15.33 29.79 -27.84
C PHE A 278 -15.56 28.63 -28.83
N GLY A 279 -16.78 28.09 -28.88
CA GLY A 279 -17.22 27.08 -29.84
C GLY A 279 -17.92 27.73 -31.05
N HIS A 280 -17.21 28.63 -31.75
CA HIS A 280 -17.53 29.06 -33.10
C HIS A 280 -16.29 29.02 -33.95
#